data_a7a371f2f30b8cb0e903d8c85998852b
#
_entry.id   a7a371f2f30b8cb0e903d8c85998852b
#
_cell.length_a   1.000
_cell.length_b   1.000
_cell.length_c   1.000
_cell.angle_alpha   90.00
_cell.angle_beta   90.00
_cell.angle_gamma   90.00
#
_symmetry.space_group_name_H-M   'P 1'
#
loop_
_entity.id
_entity.type
_entity.pdbx_description
1 polymer ?
#
loop_
_entity_poly.entity_id
_entity_poly.type
_entity_poly.pdbx_seq_one_letter_code
_entity_poly.pdbx_strand_id
1 'polypeptide(L)'
;MGKTAGEIYSEMEEYEDNLAIETLNRIYLDKVINPYRKSKKIIDMHTHTNYSDGDLSPQELIRLAIDKRIGTLAITDHDTIEGIKKVNRNEDIIVDSGIEIINGIELSAKTDKGRMHILGYGIDLNNKALNKKMIDLRDNSINSVLSIMEQIKRDYGIRFSYEDIKELVNANHNLGRPDLAKLCVKYGYATTYQDAFDKYLIDAHNKTRQTSKGLQYQECLELITNSGGIPVLAHPKSLELSEKEFLIILKEMISCGLKGIEVYHSSHSKEEMDYYLEIANQYGLLISGGSDFHGKSVQPDIELGTGKDKNIKIKKLSLLDKLHK
;
A
#
# COMPACT_ATOMS: atom_id res chain seq x y z
N MET A 1 -51.92 -9.09 -30.17
CA MET A 1 -51.51 -8.16 -31.23
C MET A 1 -50.05 -8.51 -31.58
N GLY A 2 -49.81 -8.88 -32.83
CA GLY A 2 -48.45 -9.19 -33.29
C GLY A 2 -47.64 -7.91 -33.49
N LYS A 3 -46.33 -8.01 -33.28
CA LYS A 3 -45.41 -6.88 -33.53
C LYS A 3 -45.48 -6.43 -34.98
N THR A 4 -45.35 -5.14 -35.22
CA THR A 4 -45.29 -4.58 -36.59
C THR A 4 -43.94 -4.90 -37.24
N ALA A 5 -43.89 -4.90 -38.58
CA ALA A 5 -42.65 -5.14 -39.30
C ALA A 5 -41.52 -4.16 -38.88
N GLY A 6 -41.86 -2.90 -38.54
CA GLY A 6 -40.89 -1.89 -38.07
C GLY A 6 -40.30 -2.24 -36.67
N GLU A 7 -41.12 -2.76 -35.77
CA GLU A 7 -40.64 -3.20 -34.44
C GLU A 7 -39.72 -4.41 -34.56
N ILE A 8 -40.04 -5.33 -35.50
CA ILE A 8 -39.19 -6.51 -35.76
C ILE A 8 -37.85 -6.08 -36.40
N TYR A 9 -37.85 -5.12 -37.31
CA TYR A 9 -36.62 -4.59 -37.91
C TYR A 9 -35.74 -3.87 -36.90
N SER A 10 -36.33 -3.05 -36.04
CA SER A 10 -35.58 -2.34 -34.98
C SER A 10 -34.95 -3.31 -33.97
N GLU A 11 -35.66 -4.38 -33.61
CA GLU A 11 -35.10 -5.43 -32.73
C GLU A 11 -34.00 -6.25 -33.42
N MET A 12 -34.09 -6.44 -34.73
CA MET A 12 -33.03 -7.13 -35.49
C MET A 12 -31.77 -6.28 -35.61
N GLU A 13 -31.89 -4.96 -35.86
CA GLU A 13 -30.76 -4.04 -35.86
C GLU A 13 -30.08 -3.96 -34.50
N GLU A 14 -30.87 -3.85 -33.42
CA GLU A 14 -30.33 -3.84 -32.05
C GLU A 14 -29.67 -5.19 -31.69
N TYR A 15 -30.18 -6.31 -32.21
CA TYR A 15 -29.59 -7.63 -32.02
C TYR A 15 -28.27 -7.79 -32.79
N GLU A 16 -28.20 -7.29 -34.05
CA GLU A 16 -26.98 -7.33 -34.86
C GLU A 16 -25.89 -6.41 -34.28
N ASP A 17 -26.22 -5.22 -33.76
CA ASP A 17 -25.31 -4.32 -33.09
C ASP A 17 -24.75 -4.94 -31.78
N ASN A 18 -25.61 -5.57 -30.99
CA ASN A 18 -25.20 -6.28 -29.78
C ASN A 18 -24.28 -7.46 -30.10
N LEU A 19 -24.60 -8.23 -31.16
CA LEU A 19 -23.76 -9.36 -31.61
C LEU A 19 -22.38 -8.87 -32.13
N ALA A 20 -22.36 -7.74 -32.83
CA ALA A 20 -21.12 -7.11 -33.29
C ALA A 20 -20.26 -6.62 -32.11
N ILE A 21 -20.87 -6.00 -31.11
CA ILE A 21 -20.21 -5.56 -29.87
C ILE A 21 -19.64 -6.76 -29.08
N GLU A 22 -20.43 -7.84 -28.92
CA GLU A 22 -19.98 -9.08 -28.29
C GLU A 22 -18.79 -9.70 -29.04
N THR A 23 -18.86 -9.70 -30.37
CA THR A 23 -17.81 -10.25 -31.25
C THR A 23 -16.53 -9.40 -31.13
N LEU A 24 -16.63 -8.07 -31.13
CA LEU A 24 -15.50 -7.16 -30.93
C LEU A 24 -14.88 -7.32 -29.53
N ASN A 25 -15.71 -7.42 -28.49
CA ASN A 25 -15.27 -7.69 -27.14
C ASN A 25 -14.55 -9.04 -27.03
N ARG A 26 -15.06 -10.08 -27.69
CA ARG A 26 -14.43 -11.41 -27.73
C ARG A 26 -13.09 -11.37 -28.47
N ILE A 27 -13.02 -10.67 -29.59
CA ILE A 27 -11.78 -10.48 -30.35
C ILE A 27 -10.76 -9.69 -29.51
N TYR A 28 -11.19 -8.64 -28.81
CA TYR A 28 -10.35 -7.86 -27.90
C TYR A 28 -9.83 -8.72 -26.74
N LEU A 29 -10.70 -9.50 -26.10
CA LEU A 29 -10.32 -10.44 -25.05
C LEU A 29 -9.32 -11.48 -25.57
N ASP A 30 -9.54 -12.05 -26.75
CA ASP A 30 -8.67 -13.12 -27.28
C ASP A 30 -7.35 -12.59 -27.84
N LYS A 31 -7.35 -11.44 -28.51
CA LYS A 31 -6.15 -10.92 -29.18
C LYS A 31 -5.36 -9.94 -28.34
N VAL A 32 -5.99 -9.22 -27.43
CA VAL A 32 -5.35 -8.20 -26.59
C VAL A 32 -5.20 -8.67 -25.16
N ILE A 33 -6.28 -9.08 -24.51
CA ILE A 33 -6.27 -9.46 -23.09
C ILE A 33 -5.67 -10.84 -22.86
N ASN A 34 -5.97 -11.85 -23.68
CA ASN A 34 -5.40 -13.19 -23.49
C ASN A 34 -3.88 -13.27 -23.68
N PRO A 35 -3.27 -12.61 -24.70
CA PRO A 35 -1.81 -12.49 -24.75
C PRO A 35 -1.24 -11.75 -23.56
N TYR A 36 -1.91 -10.71 -23.07
CA TYR A 36 -1.55 -10.00 -21.85
C TYR A 36 -1.59 -10.95 -20.65
N ARG A 37 -2.69 -11.68 -20.43
CA ARG A 37 -2.83 -12.69 -19.37
C ARG A 37 -1.74 -13.77 -19.45
N LYS A 38 -1.42 -14.29 -20.65
CA LYS A 38 -0.36 -15.29 -20.84
C LYS A 38 1.04 -14.76 -20.59
N SER A 39 1.28 -13.46 -20.83
CA SER A 39 2.59 -12.83 -20.62
C SER A 39 2.83 -12.37 -19.18
N LYS A 40 1.82 -12.39 -18.33
CA LYS A 40 1.88 -11.94 -16.95
C LYS A 40 2.77 -12.84 -16.13
N LYS A 41 3.90 -12.33 -15.74
CA LYS A 41 4.88 -13.04 -14.93
C LYS A 41 5.47 -12.19 -13.82
N ILE A 42 5.09 -10.91 -13.74
CA ILE A 42 5.61 -10.00 -12.71
C ILE A 42 4.56 -9.88 -11.60
N ILE A 43 5.04 -9.99 -10.37
CA ILE A 43 4.26 -9.87 -9.14
C ILE A 43 4.83 -8.69 -8.36
N ASP A 44 3.96 -7.83 -7.86
CA ASP A 44 4.33 -6.76 -6.94
C ASP A 44 3.34 -6.73 -5.77
N MET A 45 3.81 -7.17 -4.60
CA MET A 45 2.94 -7.32 -3.43
C MET A 45 3.10 -6.17 -2.43
N HIS A 46 3.84 -5.09 -2.77
CA HIS A 46 4.05 -3.98 -1.87
C HIS A 46 4.04 -2.67 -2.65
N THR A 47 2.91 -1.95 -2.56
CA THR A 47 2.71 -0.69 -3.28
C THR A 47 1.80 0.25 -2.51
N HIS A 48 2.01 1.55 -2.68
CA HIS A 48 1.30 2.61 -1.99
C HIS A 48 0.57 3.53 -2.96
N THR A 49 -0.55 4.08 -2.48
CA THR A 49 -1.37 5.05 -3.21
C THR A 49 -1.42 6.39 -2.45
N ASN A 50 -2.10 7.37 -3.04
CA ASN A 50 -2.36 8.66 -2.39
C ASN A 50 -3.37 8.58 -1.23
N TYR A 51 -3.76 7.38 -0.83
CA TYR A 51 -4.47 7.12 0.43
C TYR A 51 -3.53 6.90 1.62
N SER A 52 -2.22 6.79 1.36
CA SER A 52 -1.14 6.89 2.35
C SER A 52 -0.11 7.93 1.90
N ASP A 53 1.04 7.53 1.48
CA ASP A 53 2.17 8.38 1.12
C ASP A 53 2.68 8.17 -0.32
N GLY A 54 1.91 7.47 -1.15
CA GLY A 54 2.13 7.40 -2.59
C GLY A 54 1.58 8.62 -3.34
N ASP A 55 2.00 8.83 -4.59
CA ASP A 55 1.57 9.96 -5.43
C ASP A 55 0.44 9.61 -6.41
N LEU A 56 0.18 8.32 -6.64
CA LEU A 56 -0.84 7.86 -7.58
C LEU A 56 -2.14 7.48 -6.87
N SER A 57 -3.26 7.82 -7.48
CA SER A 57 -4.54 7.23 -7.08
C SER A 57 -4.54 5.71 -7.34
N PRO A 58 -5.40 4.92 -6.67
CA PRO A 58 -5.53 3.49 -6.92
C PRO A 58 -5.74 3.16 -8.41
N GLN A 59 -6.54 3.96 -9.11
CA GLN A 59 -6.83 3.78 -10.53
C GLN A 59 -5.60 4.05 -11.41
N GLU A 60 -4.82 5.08 -11.11
CA GLU A 60 -3.57 5.40 -11.82
C GLU A 60 -2.52 4.32 -11.58
N LEU A 61 -2.39 3.83 -10.34
CA LEU A 61 -1.50 2.73 -10.00
C LEU A 61 -1.85 1.44 -10.77
N ILE A 62 -3.15 1.10 -10.87
CA ILE A 62 -3.60 -0.07 -11.63
C ILE A 62 -3.30 0.12 -13.13
N ARG A 63 -3.57 1.29 -13.71
CA ARG A 63 -3.23 1.56 -15.11
C ARG A 63 -1.74 1.40 -15.37
N LEU A 64 -0.91 1.96 -14.49
CA LEU A 64 0.55 1.80 -14.58
C LEU A 64 0.97 0.33 -14.45
N ALA A 65 0.33 -0.46 -13.57
CA ALA A 65 0.59 -1.88 -13.41
C ALA A 65 0.22 -2.68 -14.68
N ILE A 66 -0.89 -2.33 -15.32
CA ILE A 66 -1.31 -2.90 -16.61
C ILE A 66 -0.27 -2.59 -17.69
N ASP A 67 0.16 -1.34 -17.82
CA ASP A 67 1.16 -0.91 -18.81
C ASP A 67 2.51 -1.61 -18.60
N LYS A 68 2.90 -1.82 -17.35
CA LYS A 68 4.11 -2.56 -16.96
C LYS A 68 3.95 -4.09 -17.00
N ARG A 69 2.79 -4.62 -17.41
CA ARG A 69 2.46 -6.05 -17.50
C ARG A 69 2.60 -6.79 -16.16
N ILE A 70 2.22 -6.16 -15.07
CA ILE A 70 2.11 -6.80 -13.76
C ILE A 70 0.89 -7.71 -13.77
N GLY A 71 1.07 -8.95 -13.33
CA GLY A 71 0.02 -9.96 -13.27
C GLY A 71 -0.75 -9.96 -11.96
N THR A 72 -0.04 -9.71 -10.86
CA THR A 72 -0.60 -9.65 -9.50
C THR A 72 -0.03 -8.43 -8.80
N LEU A 73 -0.91 -7.61 -8.24
CA LEU A 73 -0.58 -6.38 -7.52
C LEU A 73 -1.28 -6.39 -6.16
N ALA A 74 -0.57 -6.09 -5.07
CA ALA A 74 -1.20 -5.75 -3.80
C ALA A 74 -1.12 -4.23 -3.56
N ILE A 75 -2.21 -3.64 -3.08
CA ILE A 75 -2.22 -2.27 -2.55
C ILE A 75 -2.13 -2.39 -1.04
N THR A 76 -1.09 -1.81 -0.46
CA THR A 76 -0.69 -1.99 0.93
C THR A 76 -0.48 -0.65 1.64
N ASP A 77 -1.39 0.30 1.45
CA ASP A 77 -1.33 1.63 2.03
C ASP A 77 -1.06 1.60 3.54
N HIS A 78 -0.25 2.55 4.03
CA HIS A 78 0.09 2.67 5.44
C HIS A 78 -1.13 3.00 6.30
N ASP A 79 -1.41 2.13 7.28
CA ASP A 79 -2.42 2.31 8.34
C ASP A 79 -3.82 2.67 7.82
N THR A 80 -4.15 2.29 6.58
CA THR A 80 -5.45 2.52 5.96
C THR A 80 -5.79 1.44 4.92
N ILE A 81 -7.09 1.19 4.74
CA ILE A 81 -7.63 0.31 3.69
C ILE A 81 -8.51 1.08 2.68
N GLU A 82 -8.52 2.40 2.76
CA GLU A 82 -9.42 3.19 1.92
C GLU A 82 -9.00 3.19 0.45
N GLY A 83 -7.68 3.12 0.14
CA GLY A 83 -7.17 2.97 -1.22
C GLY A 83 -7.67 1.69 -1.88
N ILE A 84 -7.47 0.55 -1.24
CA ILE A 84 -7.91 -0.74 -1.79
C ILE A 84 -9.44 -0.87 -1.86
N LYS A 85 -10.20 -0.25 -0.95
CA LYS A 85 -11.67 -0.18 -1.05
C LYS A 85 -12.13 0.57 -2.30
N LYS A 86 -11.39 1.58 -2.75
CA LYS A 86 -11.70 2.30 -3.99
C LYS A 86 -11.54 1.40 -5.21
N VAL A 87 -10.51 0.58 -5.23
CA VAL A 87 -10.28 -0.39 -6.30
C VAL A 87 -11.46 -1.36 -6.43
N ASN A 88 -11.88 -1.97 -5.32
CA ASN A 88 -12.97 -2.94 -5.33
C ASN A 88 -14.34 -2.34 -5.74
N ARG A 89 -14.47 -1.02 -5.74
CA ARG A 89 -15.67 -0.30 -6.26
C ARG A 89 -15.64 -0.06 -7.77
N ASN A 90 -14.50 -0.29 -8.43
CA ASN A 90 -14.29 -0.10 -9.87
C ASN A 90 -13.96 -1.44 -10.54
N GLU A 91 -14.83 -2.44 -10.36
CA GLU A 91 -14.64 -3.82 -10.86
C GLU A 91 -14.32 -3.92 -12.35
N ASP A 92 -14.92 -3.06 -13.19
CA ASP A 92 -14.73 -3.05 -14.64
C ASP A 92 -13.26 -2.96 -15.04
N ILE A 93 -12.49 -2.08 -14.39
CA ILE A 93 -11.06 -1.90 -14.68
C ILE A 93 -10.27 -3.18 -14.36
N ILE A 94 -10.63 -3.88 -13.30
CA ILE A 94 -9.96 -5.10 -12.86
C ILE A 94 -10.32 -6.27 -13.75
N VAL A 95 -11.63 -6.44 -14.03
CA VAL A 95 -12.15 -7.55 -14.85
C VAL A 95 -11.57 -7.50 -16.25
N ASP A 96 -11.64 -6.36 -16.94
CA ASP A 96 -11.19 -6.20 -18.32
C ASP A 96 -9.69 -6.33 -18.48
N SER A 97 -8.92 -5.78 -17.54
CA SER A 97 -7.46 -5.91 -17.58
C SER A 97 -6.97 -7.31 -17.27
N GLY A 98 -7.75 -8.07 -16.49
CA GLY A 98 -7.38 -9.38 -15.96
C GLY A 98 -6.15 -9.34 -15.05
N ILE A 99 -5.78 -8.20 -14.46
CA ILE A 99 -4.82 -8.11 -13.37
C ILE A 99 -5.48 -8.67 -12.10
N GLU A 100 -4.72 -9.39 -11.31
CA GLU A 100 -5.15 -9.82 -9.99
C GLU A 100 -4.78 -8.75 -8.96
N ILE A 101 -5.77 -8.27 -8.21
CA ILE A 101 -5.55 -7.30 -7.13
C ILE A 101 -5.78 -7.97 -5.79
N ILE A 102 -4.74 -7.96 -4.95
CA ILE A 102 -4.77 -8.49 -3.60
C ILE A 102 -5.13 -7.39 -2.61
N ASN A 103 -6.11 -7.65 -1.74
CA ASN A 103 -6.41 -6.76 -0.63
C ASN A 103 -5.25 -6.78 0.36
N GLY A 104 -4.61 -5.63 0.53
CA GLY A 104 -3.47 -5.49 1.42
C GLY A 104 -3.60 -4.30 2.35
N ILE A 105 -2.70 -4.26 3.32
CA ILE A 105 -2.44 -3.14 4.24
C ILE A 105 -1.01 -3.24 4.73
N GLU A 106 -0.38 -2.12 5.02
CA GLU A 106 0.87 -2.06 5.78
C GLU A 106 0.63 -1.33 7.10
N LEU A 107 0.74 -2.05 8.23
CA LEU A 107 0.57 -1.48 9.56
C LEU A 107 1.90 -1.05 10.16
N SER A 108 1.95 0.20 10.64
CA SER A 108 3.10 0.75 11.35
C SER A 108 3.11 0.29 12.81
N ALA A 109 4.15 -0.43 13.20
CA ALA A 109 4.34 -0.88 14.58
C ALA A 109 5.40 -0.06 15.31
N LYS A 110 5.24 0.09 16.61
CA LYS A 110 6.25 0.74 17.48
C LYS A 110 7.51 -0.11 17.55
N THR A 111 8.64 0.56 17.47
CA THR A 111 9.97 -0.03 17.67
C THR A 111 10.89 1.00 18.30
N ASP A 112 11.92 0.54 19.01
CA ASP A 112 12.93 1.41 19.63
C ASP A 112 14.03 1.82 18.62
N LYS A 113 14.24 1.01 17.57
CA LYS A 113 15.21 1.24 16.51
C LYS A 113 14.55 1.11 15.15
N GLY A 114 15.04 1.85 14.17
CA GLY A 114 14.61 1.75 12.79
C GLY A 114 13.10 1.95 12.60
N ARG A 115 12.53 1.17 11.68
CA ARG A 115 11.08 1.13 11.36
C ARG A 115 10.61 -0.31 11.33
N MET A 116 9.45 -0.58 11.93
CA MET A 116 8.82 -1.89 11.93
C MET A 116 7.44 -1.79 11.28
N HIS A 117 7.27 -2.47 10.16
CA HIS A 117 6.00 -2.54 9.47
C HIS A 117 5.55 -3.99 9.28
N ILE A 118 4.24 -4.22 9.34
CA ILE A 118 3.61 -5.52 9.15
C ILE A 118 2.63 -5.44 7.99
N LEU A 119 2.93 -6.16 6.92
CA LEU A 119 2.03 -6.31 5.79
C LEU A 119 0.93 -7.32 6.12
N GLY A 120 -0.29 -7.00 5.76
CA GLY A 120 -1.44 -7.89 5.83
C GLY A 120 -1.96 -8.17 4.43
N TYR A 121 -2.10 -9.44 4.06
CA TYR A 121 -2.60 -9.82 2.72
C TYR A 121 -3.87 -10.67 2.81
N GLY A 122 -4.80 -10.44 1.88
CA GLY A 122 -6.07 -11.17 1.84
C GLY A 122 -7.04 -10.78 2.96
N ILE A 123 -6.90 -9.56 3.49
CA ILE A 123 -7.77 -9.01 4.54
C ILE A 123 -9.22 -8.85 4.06
N ASP A 124 -10.17 -9.13 4.93
CA ASP A 124 -11.59 -8.80 4.71
C ASP A 124 -11.82 -7.31 4.94
N LEU A 125 -12.05 -6.57 3.86
CA LEU A 125 -12.30 -5.12 3.89
C LEU A 125 -13.58 -4.74 4.66
N ASN A 126 -14.47 -5.68 4.91
CA ASN A 126 -15.70 -5.48 5.67
C ASN A 126 -15.54 -5.84 7.17
N ASN A 127 -14.35 -6.33 7.58
CA ASN A 127 -14.11 -6.67 8.98
C ASN A 127 -14.30 -5.44 9.88
N LYS A 128 -15.25 -5.51 10.82
CA LYS A 128 -15.63 -4.38 11.67
C LYS A 128 -14.52 -3.92 12.61
N ALA A 129 -13.74 -4.85 13.15
CA ALA A 129 -12.64 -4.52 14.07
C ALA A 129 -11.51 -3.79 13.32
N LEU A 130 -11.15 -4.29 12.12
CA LEU A 130 -10.19 -3.63 11.25
C LEU A 130 -10.64 -2.21 10.88
N ASN A 131 -11.87 -2.06 10.38
CA ASN A 131 -12.42 -0.75 10.01
C ASN A 131 -12.43 0.24 11.17
N LYS A 132 -12.86 -0.20 12.37
CA LYS A 132 -12.83 0.63 13.56
C LYS A 132 -11.40 1.06 13.90
N LYS A 133 -10.44 0.14 13.84
CA LYS A 133 -9.05 0.44 14.14
C LYS A 133 -8.44 1.44 13.14
N MET A 134 -8.79 1.35 11.84
CA MET A 134 -8.35 2.33 10.83
C MET A 134 -8.87 3.73 11.16
N ILE A 135 -10.12 3.86 11.61
CA ILE A 135 -10.67 5.14 12.05
C ILE A 135 -9.89 5.66 13.27
N ASP A 136 -9.66 4.80 14.29
CA ASP A 136 -8.91 5.18 15.49
C ASP A 136 -7.46 5.64 15.16
N LEU A 137 -6.80 4.97 14.21
CA LEU A 137 -5.45 5.35 13.74
C LEU A 137 -5.47 6.69 13.01
N ARG A 138 -6.47 6.92 12.16
CA ARG A 138 -6.65 8.20 11.48
C ARG A 138 -6.86 9.34 12.48
N ASP A 139 -7.75 9.17 13.43
CA ASP A 139 -8.02 10.19 14.47
C ASP A 139 -6.76 10.48 15.30
N ASN A 140 -5.99 9.44 15.62
CA ASN A 140 -4.70 9.57 16.31
C ASN A 140 -3.67 10.33 15.45
N SER A 141 -3.62 10.09 14.14
CA SER A 141 -2.70 10.79 13.23
C SER A 141 -3.04 12.27 13.14
N ILE A 142 -4.32 12.61 13.01
CA ILE A 142 -4.81 13.99 13.02
C ILE A 142 -4.43 14.69 14.35
N ASN A 143 -4.73 14.06 15.48
CA ASN A 143 -4.42 14.62 16.80
C ASN A 143 -2.91 14.80 17.00
N SER A 144 -2.09 13.89 16.52
CA SER A 144 -0.62 13.98 16.56
C SER A 144 -0.12 15.19 15.77
N VAL A 145 -0.58 15.34 14.52
CA VAL A 145 -0.21 16.47 13.65
C VAL A 145 -0.65 17.80 14.25
N LEU A 146 -1.90 17.91 14.76
CA LEU A 146 -2.37 19.11 15.42
C LEU A 146 -1.56 19.45 16.68
N SER A 147 -1.11 18.45 17.44
CA SER A 147 -0.25 18.64 18.60
C SER A 147 1.12 19.17 18.21
N ILE A 148 1.72 18.66 17.13
CA ILE A 148 2.98 19.17 16.59
C ILE A 148 2.81 20.61 16.08
N MET A 149 1.70 20.91 15.38
CA MET A 149 1.39 22.27 14.92
C MET A 149 1.30 23.27 16.08
N GLU A 150 0.62 22.93 17.15
CA GLU A 150 0.54 23.79 18.34
C GLU A 150 1.93 23.91 19.01
N GLN A 151 2.79 22.89 18.95
CA GLN A 151 4.15 22.96 19.49
C GLN A 151 5.03 23.90 18.66
N ILE A 152 5.05 23.78 17.31
CA ILE A 152 5.84 24.68 16.45
C ILE A 152 5.33 26.13 16.51
N LYS A 153 4.02 26.31 16.70
CA LYS A 153 3.45 27.64 16.91
C LYS A 153 3.96 28.27 18.23
N ARG A 154 4.02 27.48 19.32
CA ARG A 154 4.55 27.96 20.62
C ARG A 154 6.03 28.29 20.56
N ASP A 155 6.83 27.40 19.97
CA ASP A 155 8.29 27.47 20.01
C ASP A 155 8.84 28.46 18.97
N TYR A 156 8.20 28.56 17.79
CA TYR A 156 8.73 29.30 16.64
C TYR A 156 7.78 30.35 16.05
N GLY A 157 6.57 30.50 16.60
CA GLY A 157 5.56 31.42 16.07
C GLY A 157 4.95 31.02 14.72
N ILE A 158 5.23 29.83 14.21
CA ILE A 158 4.74 29.32 12.91
C ILE A 158 3.24 29.11 12.98
N ARG A 159 2.54 29.64 11.96
CA ARG A 159 1.07 29.53 11.84
C ARG A 159 0.68 29.22 10.41
N PHE A 160 -0.39 28.43 10.25
CA PHE A 160 -1.00 28.10 8.97
C PHE A 160 -2.43 28.66 8.91
N SER A 161 -2.97 28.84 7.72
CA SER A 161 -4.36 29.31 7.56
C SER A 161 -5.36 28.23 8.03
N TYR A 162 -6.56 28.69 8.36
CA TYR A 162 -7.65 27.77 8.70
C TYR A 162 -8.02 26.85 7.52
N GLU A 163 -7.98 27.41 6.32
CA GLU A 163 -8.28 26.70 5.07
C GLU A 163 -7.28 25.56 4.83
N ASP A 164 -5.98 25.81 4.99
CA ASP A 164 -4.95 24.79 4.83
C ASP A 164 -5.04 23.68 5.90
N ILE A 165 -5.34 24.06 7.14
CA ILE A 165 -5.56 23.10 8.23
C ILE A 165 -6.79 22.24 7.94
N LYS A 166 -7.87 22.84 7.47
CA LYS A 166 -9.10 22.14 7.10
C LYS A 166 -8.88 21.19 5.92
N GLU A 167 -8.15 21.63 4.89
CA GLU A 167 -7.76 20.78 3.77
C GLU A 167 -6.93 19.59 4.23
N LEU A 168 -5.93 19.83 5.08
CA LEU A 168 -5.08 18.81 5.67
C LEU A 168 -5.89 17.76 6.44
N VAL A 169 -6.76 18.18 7.36
CA VAL A 169 -7.61 17.27 8.18
C VAL A 169 -8.58 16.46 7.31
N ASN A 170 -9.03 17.02 6.18
CA ASN A 170 -9.91 16.35 5.24
C ASN A 170 -9.16 15.51 4.17
N ALA A 171 -7.83 15.47 4.19
CA ALA A 171 -7.06 14.65 3.27
C ALA A 171 -7.46 13.16 3.35
N ASN A 172 -7.30 12.43 2.28
CA ASN A 172 -7.71 11.02 2.21
C ASN A 172 -6.72 10.03 2.86
N HIS A 173 -5.58 10.52 3.35
CA HIS A 173 -4.50 9.73 3.95
C HIS A 173 -4.34 10.01 5.44
N ASN A 174 -3.64 9.14 6.14
CA ASN A 174 -3.21 9.38 7.52
C ASN A 174 -2.15 10.48 7.56
N LEU A 175 -2.36 11.45 8.43
CA LEU A 175 -1.49 12.61 8.53
C LEU A 175 -0.16 12.29 9.22
N GLY A 176 0.89 12.98 8.77
CA GLY A 176 2.22 12.83 9.33
C GLY A 176 3.04 14.12 9.30
N ARG A 177 4.27 14.02 9.77
CA ARG A 177 5.24 15.12 9.69
C ARG A 177 5.55 15.60 8.27
N PRO A 178 5.55 14.73 7.22
CA PRO A 178 5.71 15.17 5.84
C PRO A 178 4.67 16.21 5.40
N ASP A 179 3.42 16.07 5.85
CA ASP A 179 2.35 17.02 5.54
C ASP A 179 2.62 18.40 6.14
N LEU A 180 3.14 18.43 7.37
CA LEU A 180 3.57 19.67 8.01
C LEU A 180 4.81 20.26 7.34
N ALA A 181 5.76 19.43 6.90
CA ALA A 181 6.93 19.89 6.15
C ALA A 181 6.50 20.57 4.84
N LYS A 182 5.53 19.99 4.12
CA LYS A 182 4.92 20.58 2.92
C LYS A 182 4.30 21.95 3.20
N LEU A 183 3.58 22.10 4.31
CA LEU A 183 3.04 23.39 4.73
C LEU A 183 4.15 24.38 5.10
N CYS A 184 5.19 23.97 5.83
CA CYS A 184 6.33 24.84 6.16
C CYS A 184 7.00 25.39 4.91
N VAL A 185 7.19 24.57 3.87
CA VAL A 185 7.75 25.01 2.59
C VAL A 185 6.78 25.94 1.85
N LYS A 186 5.49 25.59 1.80
CA LYS A 186 4.44 26.44 1.17
C LYS A 186 4.40 27.85 1.75
N TYR A 187 4.59 27.99 3.05
CA TYR A 187 4.58 29.26 3.76
C TYR A 187 5.94 29.96 3.83
N GLY A 188 6.99 29.39 3.26
CA GLY A 188 8.33 29.96 3.24
C GLY A 188 9.05 29.89 4.60
N TYR A 189 8.56 29.12 5.58
CA TYR A 189 9.26 28.88 6.85
C TYR A 189 10.48 27.97 6.66
N ALA A 190 10.45 27.13 5.63
CA ALA A 190 11.55 26.25 5.25
C ALA A 190 11.78 26.28 3.74
N THR A 191 13.01 26.00 3.30
CA THR A 191 13.38 25.97 1.88
C THR A 191 13.17 24.60 1.24
N THR A 192 13.24 23.54 2.03
CA THR A 192 13.01 22.15 1.63
C THR A 192 12.29 21.40 2.75
N TYR A 193 11.78 20.21 2.43
CA TYR A 193 11.16 19.33 3.43
C TYR A 193 12.19 18.96 4.52
N GLN A 194 13.42 18.62 4.14
CA GLN A 194 14.49 18.29 5.08
C GLN A 194 14.79 19.48 6.02
N ASP A 195 14.85 20.70 5.48
CA ASP A 195 15.02 21.93 6.26
C ASP A 195 13.90 22.13 7.30
N ALA A 196 12.64 21.81 6.93
CA ALA A 196 11.52 21.84 7.88
C ALA A 196 11.65 20.79 8.98
N PHE A 197 12.10 19.57 8.64
CA PHE A 197 12.35 18.52 9.62
C PHE A 197 13.42 18.93 10.62
N ASP A 198 14.58 19.40 10.14
CA ASP A 198 15.75 19.72 10.96
C ASP A 198 15.49 20.92 11.85
N LYS A 199 14.81 21.94 11.35
CA LYS A 199 14.55 23.19 12.11
C LYS A 199 13.43 23.09 13.13
N TYR A 200 12.34 22.35 12.80
CA TYR A 200 11.09 22.46 13.55
C TYR A 200 10.49 21.11 13.95
N LEU A 201 10.37 20.16 13.01
CA LEU A 201 9.46 19.02 13.17
C LEU A 201 10.03 17.90 14.03
N ILE A 202 11.37 17.69 14.02
CA ILE A 202 12.01 16.67 14.86
C ILE A 202 11.87 17.03 16.33
N ASP A 203 12.23 18.28 16.70
CA ASP A 203 12.15 18.75 18.09
C ASP A 203 10.71 18.78 18.60
N ALA A 204 9.78 19.36 17.80
CA ALA A 204 8.36 19.40 18.15
C ALA A 204 7.76 18.00 18.33
N HIS A 205 8.09 17.06 17.42
CA HIS A 205 7.67 15.68 17.55
C HIS A 205 8.17 15.02 18.83
N ASN A 206 9.46 15.20 19.17
CA ASN A 206 10.04 14.64 20.39
C ASN A 206 9.35 15.18 21.65
N LYS A 207 8.98 16.45 21.66
CA LYS A 207 8.23 17.09 22.76
C LYS A 207 6.79 16.60 22.88
N THR A 208 6.18 16.18 21.78
CA THR A 208 4.77 15.72 21.73
C THR A 208 4.61 14.19 21.71
N ARG A 209 5.72 13.43 21.54
CA ARG A 209 5.73 11.96 21.34
C ARG A 209 5.05 11.16 22.44
N GLN A 210 4.95 11.69 23.67
CA GLN A 210 4.31 10.99 24.80
C GLN A 210 2.80 10.74 24.59
N THR A 211 2.17 11.39 23.61
CA THR A 211 0.75 11.26 23.29
C THR A 211 0.48 10.29 22.13
N SER A 212 1.49 9.83 21.40
CA SER A 212 1.34 8.95 20.24
C SER A 212 1.02 7.50 20.65
N LYS A 213 -0.21 7.09 20.42
CA LYS A 213 -0.71 5.70 20.64
C LYS A 213 -0.51 4.84 19.38
N GLY A 214 0.74 4.64 18.92
CA GLY A 214 1.02 3.69 17.84
C GLY A 214 0.76 2.23 18.28
N LEU A 215 0.59 1.32 17.30
CA LEU A 215 0.37 -0.10 17.54
C LEU A 215 1.63 -0.82 18.03
N GLN A 216 1.48 -1.81 18.90
CA GLN A 216 2.51 -2.82 19.11
C GLN A 216 2.45 -3.85 17.97
N TYR A 217 3.56 -4.49 17.62
CA TYR A 217 3.56 -5.48 16.54
C TYR A 217 2.59 -6.64 16.79
N GLN A 218 2.39 -7.03 18.07
CA GLN A 218 1.42 -8.05 18.46
C GLN A 218 -0.01 -7.63 18.06
N GLU A 219 -0.37 -6.37 18.30
CA GLU A 219 -1.68 -5.84 17.88
C GLU A 219 -1.82 -5.84 16.35
N CYS A 220 -0.74 -5.54 15.60
CA CYS A 220 -0.75 -5.61 14.13
C CYS A 220 -1.00 -7.05 13.64
N LEU A 221 -0.27 -8.03 14.21
CA LEU A 221 -0.40 -9.45 13.85
C LEU A 221 -1.82 -9.96 14.14
N GLU A 222 -2.35 -9.62 15.31
CA GLU A 222 -3.70 -10.00 15.73
C GLU A 222 -4.77 -9.37 14.85
N LEU A 223 -4.65 -8.08 14.55
CA LEU A 223 -5.61 -7.34 13.72
C LEU A 223 -5.69 -7.92 12.30
N ILE A 224 -4.54 -8.18 11.68
CA ILE A 224 -4.45 -8.80 10.35
C ILE A 224 -5.06 -10.21 10.39
N THR A 225 -4.68 -11.03 11.36
CA THR A 225 -5.18 -12.41 11.48
C THR A 225 -6.68 -12.44 11.70
N ASN A 226 -7.22 -11.60 12.59
CA ASN A 226 -8.64 -11.52 12.89
C ASN A 226 -9.47 -10.95 11.73
N SER A 227 -8.83 -10.26 10.78
CA SER A 227 -9.46 -9.84 9.53
C SER A 227 -9.36 -10.89 8.40
N GLY A 228 -8.92 -12.12 8.71
CA GLY A 228 -8.75 -13.20 7.74
C GLY A 228 -7.46 -13.11 6.91
N GLY A 229 -6.62 -12.11 7.17
CA GLY A 229 -5.39 -11.87 6.42
C GLY A 229 -4.19 -12.68 6.91
N ILE A 230 -3.15 -12.66 6.12
CA ILE A 230 -1.85 -13.29 6.38
C ILE A 230 -0.85 -12.20 6.78
N PRO A 231 -0.35 -12.18 8.05
CA PRO A 231 0.63 -11.19 8.49
C PRO A 231 2.05 -11.56 8.04
N VAL A 232 2.76 -10.57 7.48
CA VAL A 232 4.10 -10.68 6.91
C VAL A 232 4.97 -9.53 7.41
N LEU A 233 6.18 -9.81 7.88
CA LEU A 233 7.14 -8.77 8.24
C LEU A 233 7.64 -8.06 6.97
N ALA A 234 7.40 -6.75 6.87
CA ALA A 234 7.84 -5.92 5.76
C ALA A 234 9.34 -5.61 5.85
N HIS A 235 10.00 -5.46 4.69
CA HIS A 235 11.38 -4.96 4.53
C HIS A 235 12.26 -5.04 5.80
N PRO A 236 12.61 -6.26 6.29
CA PRO A 236 13.22 -6.47 7.62
C PRO A 236 14.53 -5.70 7.86
N LYS A 237 15.22 -5.29 6.80
CA LYS A 237 16.37 -4.39 6.86
C LYS A 237 16.06 -3.08 7.60
N SER A 238 14.85 -2.56 7.46
CA SER A 238 14.44 -1.28 8.06
C SER A 238 14.36 -1.31 9.60
N LEU A 239 14.43 -2.50 10.22
CA LEU A 239 14.50 -2.63 11.68
C LEU A 239 15.82 -2.12 12.28
N GLU A 240 16.89 -2.00 11.45
CA GLU A 240 18.22 -1.55 11.87
C GLU A 240 18.77 -2.35 13.07
N LEU A 241 18.50 -3.65 13.10
CA LEU A 241 18.92 -4.58 14.14
C LEU A 241 20.17 -5.35 13.71
N SER A 242 21.00 -5.73 14.67
CA SER A 242 22.00 -6.77 14.43
C SER A 242 21.33 -8.12 14.14
N GLU A 243 22.03 -9.03 13.49
CA GLU A 243 21.51 -10.35 13.18
C GLU A 243 20.97 -11.08 14.42
N LYS A 244 21.67 -10.99 15.54
CA LYS A 244 21.25 -11.60 16.82
C LYS A 244 19.95 -10.99 17.33
N GLU A 245 19.83 -9.66 17.35
CA GLU A 245 18.61 -8.95 17.76
C GLU A 245 17.45 -9.31 16.82
N PHE A 246 17.70 -9.33 15.50
CA PHE A 246 16.70 -9.69 14.49
C PHE A 246 16.15 -11.10 14.70
N LEU A 247 17.00 -12.11 14.93
CA LEU A 247 16.55 -13.48 15.17
C LEU A 247 15.76 -13.63 16.46
N ILE A 248 16.04 -12.84 17.50
CA ILE A 248 15.27 -12.83 18.73
C ILE A 248 13.86 -12.32 18.47
N ILE A 249 13.75 -11.09 17.90
CA ILE A 249 12.43 -10.49 17.65
C ILE A 249 11.61 -11.28 16.62
N LEU A 250 12.25 -11.85 15.59
CA LEU A 250 11.59 -12.70 14.62
C LEU A 250 10.93 -13.92 15.24
N LYS A 251 11.63 -14.61 16.16
CA LYS A 251 11.07 -15.76 16.90
C LYS A 251 9.88 -15.37 17.77
N GLU A 252 9.97 -14.22 18.42
CA GLU A 252 8.85 -13.68 19.19
C GLU A 252 7.65 -13.38 18.28
N MET A 253 7.88 -12.70 17.14
CA MET A 253 6.83 -12.42 16.17
C MET A 253 6.18 -13.70 15.60
N ILE A 254 6.97 -14.74 15.32
CA ILE A 254 6.46 -16.05 14.90
C ILE A 254 5.57 -16.65 15.99
N SER A 255 5.99 -16.59 17.25
CA SER A 255 5.19 -17.08 18.38
C SER A 255 3.86 -16.31 18.56
N CYS A 256 3.84 -15.04 18.16
CA CYS A 256 2.66 -14.17 18.15
C CYS A 256 1.81 -14.28 16.88
N GLY A 257 2.18 -15.15 15.92
CA GLY A 257 1.35 -15.44 14.76
C GLY A 257 1.85 -14.91 13.41
N LEU A 258 3.07 -14.35 13.33
CA LEU A 258 3.69 -13.98 12.04
C LEU A 258 3.74 -15.20 11.12
N LYS A 259 3.35 -15.03 9.85
CA LYS A 259 3.27 -16.12 8.85
C LYS A 259 4.25 -16.00 7.70
N GLY A 260 4.80 -14.82 7.48
CA GLY A 260 5.70 -14.61 6.35
C GLY A 260 6.70 -13.48 6.59
N ILE A 261 7.61 -13.33 5.65
CA ILE A 261 8.65 -12.30 5.62
C ILE A 261 8.82 -11.79 4.20
N GLU A 262 9.03 -10.50 4.05
CA GLU A 262 9.36 -9.90 2.76
C GLU A 262 10.83 -10.11 2.45
N VAL A 263 11.08 -10.99 1.48
CA VAL A 263 12.42 -11.36 1.03
C VAL A 263 12.89 -10.42 -0.07
N TYR A 264 12.03 -10.22 -1.09
CA TYR A 264 12.37 -9.43 -2.27
C TYR A 264 11.85 -8.01 -2.11
N HIS A 265 12.77 -7.06 -1.88
CA HIS A 265 12.41 -5.66 -1.67
C HIS A 265 13.41 -4.71 -2.35
N SER A 266 12.96 -3.53 -2.76
CA SER A 266 13.79 -2.53 -3.46
C SER A 266 15.02 -2.09 -2.67
N SER A 267 14.95 -2.05 -1.35
CA SER A 267 16.07 -1.66 -0.49
C SER A 267 17.03 -2.79 -0.13
N HIS A 268 16.68 -4.05 -0.46
CA HIS A 268 17.52 -5.19 -0.14
C HIS A 268 18.61 -5.40 -1.21
N SER A 269 19.84 -5.65 -0.78
CA SER A 269 20.88 -6.18 -1.65
C SER A 269 20.58 -7.64 -2.00
N LYS A 270 21.33 -8.18 -2.95
CA LYS A 270 21.20 -9.60 -3.30
C LYS A 270 21.54 -10.50 -2.10
N GLU A 271 22.60 -10.16 -1.37
CA GLU A 271 23.04 -10.89 -0.18
C GLU A 271 21.97 -10.85 0.94
N GLU A 272 21.32 -9.71 1.13
CA GLU A 272 20.21 -9.58 2.07
C GLU A 272 18.99 -10.41 1.63
N MET A 273 18.65 -10.41 0.33
CA MET A 273 17.58 -11.27 -0.18
C MET A 273 17.89 -12.76 0.02
N ASP A 274 19.12 -13.18 -0.26
CA ASP A 274 19.58 -14.57 -0.06
C ASP A 274 19.50 -14.93 1.44
N TYR A 275 19.92 -14.05 2.34
CA TYR A 275 19.83 -14.22 3.80
C TYR A 275 18.37 -14.35 4.28
N TYR A 276 17.48 -13.43 3.86
CA TYR A 276 16.06 -13.51 4.27
C TYR A 276 15.35 -14.72 3.66
N LEU A 277 15.79 -15.20 2.50
CA LEU A 277 15.29 -16.44 1.90
C LEU A 277 15.70 -17.67 2.73
N GLU A 278 16.95 -17.73 3.22
CA GLU A 278 17.39 -18.78 4.13
C GLU A 278 16.59 -18.76 5.44
N ILE A 279 16.38 -17.57 6.02
CA ILE A 279 15.56 -17.39 7.20
C ILE A 279 14.11 -17.86 6.97
N ALA A 280 13.50 -17.47 5.85
CA ALA A 280 12.15 -17.91 5.50
C ALA A 280 12.06 -19.45 5.45
N ASN A 281 13.01 -20.10 4.80
CA ASN A 281 13.06 -21.56 4.70
C ASN A 281 13.31 -22.22 6.05
N GLN A 282 14.23 -21.67 6.85
CA GLN A 282 14.57 -22.22 8.18
C GLN A 282 13.40 -22.21 9.15
N TYR A 283 12.59 -21.13 9.13
CA TYR A 283 11.47 -20.95 10.06
C TYR A 283 10.11 -21.30 9.45
N GLY A 284 10.06 -21.80 8.21
CA GLY A 284 8.82 -22.18 7.52
C GLY A 284 7.91 -20.99 7.24
N LEU A 285 8.48 -19.80 7.01
CA LEU A 285 7.74 -18.59 6.72
C LEU A 285 7.37 -18.53 5.23
N LEU A 286 6.21 -17.94 4.96
CA LEU A 286 5.80 -17.60 3.60
C LEU A 286 6.70 -16.47 3.06
N ILE A 287 7.04 -16.56 1.78
CA ILE A 287 7.88 -15.59 1.09
C ILE A 287 6.98 -14.57 0.41
N SER A 288 7.20 -13.30 0.73
CA SER A 288 6.62 -12.14 0.05
C SER A 288 7.70 -11.30 -0.64
N GLY A 289 7.26 -10.32 -1.42
CA GLY A 289 8.12 -9.31 -1.99
C GLY A 289 7.37 -8.33 -2.88
N GLY A 290 7.90 -7.13 -2.95
CA GLY A 290 7.35 -6.04 -3.74
C GLY A 290 8.34 -4.89 -3.90
N SER A 291 7.93 -3.90 -4.69
CA SER A 291 8.79 -2.75 -4.98
C SER A 291 8.78 -1.70 -3.89
N ASP A 292 7.77 -1.69 -3.03
CA ASP A 292 7.51 -0.57 -2.11
C ASP A 292 7.36 0.76 -2.88
N PHE A 293 6.64 0.68 -4.02
CA PHE A 293 6.46 1.78 -4.95
C PHE A 293 5.52 2.83 -4.38
N HIS A 294 6.02 4.08 -4.29
CA HIS A 294 5.26 5.25 -3.82
C HIS A 294 5.01 6.28 -4.94
N GLY A 295 5.46 5.97 -6.18
CA GLY A 295 5.38 6.90 -7.30
C GLY A 295 6.65 7.73 -7.50
N LYS A 296 6.73 8.34 -8.69
CA LYS A 296 7.96 9.00 -9.15
C LYS A 296 8.26 10.32 -8.47
N SER A 297 7.25 11.01 -7.96
CA SER A 297 7.46 12.27 -7.22
C SER A 297 7.95 12.04 -5.79
N VAL A 298 7.67 10.85 -5.22
CA VAL A 298 8.06 10.46 -3.85
C VAL A 298 9.39 9.70 -3.87
N GLN A 299 9.49 8.67 -4.73
CA GLN A 299 10.66 7.80 -4.85
C GLN A 299 11.05 7.64 -6.34
N PRO A 300 11.78 8.59 -6.92
CA PRO A 300 12.10 8.60 -8.36
C PRO A 300 12.91 7.37 -8.82
N ASP A 301 13.68 6.76 -7.92
CA ASP A 301 14.57 5.62 -8.21
C ASP A 301 13.85 4.27 -8.15
N ILE A 302 12.62 4.20 -7.63
CA ILE A 302 11.87 2.95 -7.52
C ILE A 302 10.93 2.79 -8.71
N GLU A 303 10.99 1.62 -9.34
CA GLU A 303 10.11 1.24 -10.45
C GLU A 303 9.12 0.17 -10.01
N LEU A 304 7.84 0.41 -10.30
CA LEU A 304 6.76 -0.56 -10.05
C LEU A 304 7.09 -1.90 -10.71
N GLY A 305 7.04 -2.99 -9.94
CA GLY A 305 7.30 -4.37 -10.39
C GLY A 305 8.76 -4.78 -10.52
N THR A 306 9.71 -3.82 -10.49
CA THR A 306 11.13 -4.13 -10.68
C THR A 306 12.07 -3.52 -9.65
N GLY A 307 11.56 -2.64 -8.78
CA GLY A 307 12.32 -2.05 -7.69
C GLY A 307 13.39 -1.04 -8.10
N LYS A 308 14.39 -0.87 -7.27
CA LYS A 308 15.52 0.02 -7.48
C LYS A 308 16.53 -0.63 -8.43
N ASP A 309 16.93 0.08 -9.49
CA ASP A 309 17.88 -0.42 -10.48
C ASP A 309 17.50 -1.82 -11.04
N LYS A 310 16.21 -2.16 -11.03
CA LYS A 310 15.66 -3.47 -11.44
C LYS A 310 16.19 -4.63 -10.60
N ASN A 311 16.45 -4.40 -9.31
CA ASN A 311 17.01 -5.38 -8.40
C ASN A 311 16.05 -6.53 -8.06
N ILE A 312 14.73 -6.35 -8.30
CA ILE A 312 13.73 -7.41 -8.11
C ILE A 312 13.08 -7.80 -9.45
N LYS A 313 12.72 -9.08 -9.56
CA LYS A 313 11.95 -9.62 -10.69
C LYS A 313 11.16 -10.84 -10.21
N ILE A 314 10.08 -10.55 -9.51
CA ILE A 314 9.30 -11.58 -8.83
C ILE A 314 8.36 -12.25 -9.82
N LYS A 315 8.39 -13.58 -9.87
CA LYS A 315 7.52 -14.39 -10.75
C LYS A 315 6.72 -15.44 -9.98
N LYS A 316 7.11 -15.75 -8.76
CA LYS A 316 6.47 -16.72 -7.89
C LYS A 316 6.74 -16.38 -6.43
N LEU A 317 5.70 -16.50 -5.60
CA LEU A 317 5.76 -16.31 -4.15
C LEU A 317 4.93 -17.41 -3.47
N SER A 318 5.47 -18.02 -2.42
CA SER A 318 4.73 -19.02 -1.63
C SER A 318 3.54 -18.39 -0.91
N LEU A 319 3.57 -17.08 -0.65
CA LEU A 319 2.44 -16.33 -0.13
C LEU A 319 1.21 -16.41 -1.05
N LEU A 320 1.39 -16.22 -2.38
CA LEU A 320 0.28 -16.32 -3.34
C LEU A 320 -0.28 -17.72 -3.42
N ASP A 321 0.58 -18.74 -3.40
CA ASP A 321 0.15 -20.15 -3.35
C ASP A 321 -0.73 -20.44 -2.12
N LYS A 322 -0.57 -19.66 -1.04
CA LYS A 322 -1.39 -19.76 0.19
C LYS A 322 -2.68 -18.96 0.10
N LEU A 323 -2.67 -17.78 -0.54
CA LEU A 323 -3.86 -16.93 -0.72
C LEU A 323 -4.89 -17.55 -1.67
N HIS A 324 -4.45 -18.40 -2.60
CA HIS A 324 -5.31 -19.08 -3.57
C HIS A 324 -5.90 -20.42 -3.09
N LYS A 325 -5.62 -20.84 -1.86
CA LYS A 325 -6.17 -22.07 -1.21
C LYS A 325 -7.38 -21.79 -0.37
#